data_33458a1f4778ae7eed13c070f0bc1ed7
#
_entry.id   33458a1f4778ae7eed13c070f0bc1ed7
#
_cell.length_a   1.000
_cell.length_b   1.000
_cell.length_c   1.000
_cell.angle_alpha   90.00
_cell.angle_beta   90.00
_cell.angle_gamma   90.00
#
_symmetry.space_group_name_H-M   'P 1'
#
loop_
_entity.id
_entity.type
_entity.pdbx_description
1 polymer ?
#
loop_
_entity_poly.entity_id
_entity_poly.type
_entity_poly.pdbx_seq_one_letter_code
_entity_poly.pdbx_strand_id
1 'polypeptide(L)'
;QDVFTTVVDSITTDHRQILCIGGQEAAALRGKRVLLVDDVVSTGESLAAMERLVAQAGGRVAAKLAVLAEGDAIGRQDLIYLAPLPVFHKDGTPKNDLAV
;
A
#
# COMPACT_ATOMS: atom_id res chain seq x y z
N GLN A 1 6.83 -24.49 -9.50
CA GLN A 1 6.79 -23.08 -9.75
C GLN A 1 6.87 -22.33 -8.45
N ASP A 2 7.79 -21.41 -8.37
CA ASP A 2 7.99 -20.68 -7.14
C ASP A 2 6.89 -19.65 -6.92
N VAL A 3 6.46 -19.56 -5.71
CA VAL A 3 5.46 -18.56 -5.33
C VAL A 3 6.02 -17.78 -4.15
N PHE A 4 6.01 -16.47 -4.26
CA PHE A 4 6.46 -15.62 -3.18
C PHE A 4 5.25 -15.15 -2.38
N THR A 5 5.36 -15.14 -1.07
CA THR A 5 4.25 -14.75 -0.22
C THR A 5 4.69 -13.79 0.87
N THR A 6 3.78 -12.99 1.34
CA THR A 6 3.99 -12.17 2.51
C THR A 6 2.68 -12.04 3.26
N VAL A 7 2.76 -11.82 4.56
CA VAL A 7 1.59 -11.68 5.41
C VAL A 7 1.31 -10.21 5.65
N VAL A 8 0.05 -9.83 5.54
CA VAL A 8 -0.39 -8.49 5.84
C VAL A 8 -1.25 -8.56 7.09
N ASP A 9 -0.87 -7.80 8.12
CA ASP A 9 -1.66 -7.72 9.31
C ASP A 9 -2.58 -6.52 9.15
N SER A 10 -3.87 -6.76 9.23
CA SER A 10 -4.83 -5.69 9.10
C SER A 10 -5.37 -5.31 10.46
N ILE A 11 -5.21 -4.05 10.81
CA ILE A 11 -5.68 -3.55 12.08
C ILE A 11 -7.19 -3.44 12.09
N THR A 12 -7.78 -3.10 10.97
CA THR A 12 -9.20 -2.81 10.92
C THR A 12 -10.06 -4.07 10.93
N THR A 13 -9.55 -5.16 10.39
CA THR A 13 -10.34 -6.38 10.28
C THR A 13 -9.90 -7.45 11.25
N ASP A 14 -8.81 -7.22 11.97
CA ASP A 14 -8.22 -8.18 12.91
C ASP A 14 -7.96 -9.51 12.21
N HIS A 15 -7.68 -9.48 10.94
CA HIS A 15 -7.35 -10.66 10.15
C HIS A 15 -5.99 -10.51 9.52
N ARG A 16 -5.32 -11.63 9.38
CA ARG A 16 -4.11 -11.66 8.60
C ARG A 16 -4.46 -12.04 7.18
N GLN A 17 -3.93 -11.31 6.27
CA GLN A 17 -4.07 -11.61 4.86
C GLN A 17 -2.72 -12.02 4.30
N ILE A 18 -2.73 -12.97 3.41
CA ILE A 18 -1.51 -13.42 2.76
C ILE A 18 -1.57 -12.93 1.32
N LEU A 19 -0.59 -12.14 0.95
CA LEU A 19 -0.42 -11.74 -0.43
C LEU A 19 0.60 -12.67 -1.08
N CYS A 20 0.32 -13.08 -2.28
CA CYS A 20 1.26 -13.96 -3.00
C CYS A 20 1.37 -13.53 -4.44
N ILE A 21 2.49 -13.89 -5.04
CA ILE A 21 2.76 -13.58 -6.43
C ILE A 21 3.31 -14.84 -7.06
N GLY A 22 2.80 -15.22 -8.18
CA GLY A 22 3.22 -16.44 -8.87
C GLY A 22 4.61 -16.33 -9.47
N GLY A 23 5.19 -17.45 -9.83
CA GLY A 23 6.54 -17.49 -10.35
C GLY A 23 6.72 -16.70 -11.63
N GLN A 24 5.72 -16.70 -12.50
CA GLN A 24 5.82 -15.95 -13.75
C GLN A 24 5.80 -14.45 -13.50
N GLU A 25 4.93 -13.99 -12.60
CA GLU A 25 4.85 -12.58 -12.26
C GLU A 25 6.12 -12.13 -11.53
N ALA A 26 6.65 -12.98 -10.66
CA ALA A 26 7.89 -12.66 -9.96
C ALA A 26 9.05 -12.54 -10.93
N ALA A 27 9.12 -13.43 -11.91
CA ALA A 27 10.17 -13.38 -12.93
C ALA A 27 10.09 -12.10 -13.75
N ALA A 28 8.86 -11.61 -14.00
CA ALA A 28 8.67 -10.36 -14.73
C ALA A 28 9.17 -9.15 -13.95
N LEU A 29 9.17 -9.22 -12.62
CA LEU A 29 9.63 -8.12 -11.78
C LEU A 29 11.13 -8.10 -11.56
N ARG A 30 11.78 -9.22 -11.81
CA ARG A 30 13.18 -9.35 -11.47
C ARG A 30 14.03 -8.32 -12.20
N GLY A 31 14.82 -7.57 -11.48
CA GLY A 31 15.68 -6.55 -12.06
C GLY A 31 14.94 -5.30 -12.55
N LYS A 32 13.65 -5.22 -12.32
CA LYS A 32 12.86 -4.08 -12.83
C LYS A 32 12.63 -3.05 -11.75
N ARG A 33 12.37 -1.83 -12.20
CA ARG A 33 11.89 -0.77 -11.35
C ARG A 33 10.37 -0.87 -11.36
N VAL A 34 9.78 -0.94 -10.20
CA VAL A 34 8.36 -1.26 -10.06
C VAL A 34 7.62 -0.09 -9.41
N LEU A 35 6.50 0.29 -9.98
CA LEU A 35 5.63 1.26 -9.35
C LEU A 35 4.57 0.50 -8.56
N LEU A 36 4.36 0.88 -7.31
CA LEU A 36 3.27 0.33 -6.54
C LEU A 36 2.12 1.31 -6.60
N VAL A 37 0.94 0.82 -6.96
CA VAL A 37 -0.24 1.66 -7.09
C VAL A 37 -1.37 1.03 -6.30
N ASP A 38 -2.03 1.84 -5.49
CA ASP A 38 -3.16 1.38 -4.70
C ASP A 38 -4.27 2.42 -4.81
N ASP A 39 -5.47 2.06 -4.44
CA ASP A 39 -6.59 3.00 -4.47
C ASP A 39 -6.55 3.90 -3.22
N VAL A 40 -6.52 3.35 -2.02
CA VAL A 40 -6.47 4.12 -0.78
C VAL A 40 -5.39 3.55 0.12
N VAL A 41 -4.50 4.41 0.59
CA VAL A 41 -3.47 4.03 1.54
C VAL A 41 -3.81 4.67 2.88
N SER A 42 -3.91 3.87 3.92
CA SER A 42 -4.23 4.31 5.26
C SER A 42 -3.08 3.99 6.21
N THR A 43 -2.98 2.76 6.68
CA THR A 43 -1.88 2.36 7.56
C THR A 43 -0.60 2.10 6.79
N GLY A 44 -0.72 1.79 5.52
CA GLY A 44 0.44 1.46 4.70
C GLY A 44 0.88 0.00 4.80
N GLU A 45 0.12 -0.84 5.51
CA GLU A 45 0.52 -2.23 5.67
C GLU A 45 0.45 -3.02 4.38
N SER A 46 -0.57 -2.79 3.56
CA SER A 46 -0.66 -3.46 2.27
C SER A 46 0.47 -3.04 1.34
N LEU A 47 0.80 -1.76 1.40
CA LEU A 47 1.88 -1.22 0.59
C LEU A 47 3.21 -1.80 1.02
N ALA A 48 3.44 -1.91 2.32
CA ALA A 48 4.66 -2.51 2.84
C ALA A 48 4.76 -3.99 2.45
N ALA A 49 3.64 -4.70 2.44
CA ALA A 49 3.61 -6.09 2.01
C ALA A 49 3.96 -6.23 0.53
N MET A 50 3.44 -5.32 -0.31
CA MET A 50 3.78 -5.31 -1.72
C MET A 50 5.27 -5.02 -1.94
N GLU A 51 5.84 -4.12 -1.13
CA GLU A 51 7.27 -3.85 -1.21
C GLU A 51 8.10 -5.10 -0.89
N ARG A 52 7.67 -5.87 0.10
CA ARG A 52 8.36 -7.10 0.45
C ARG A 52 8.29 -8.13 -0.68
N LEU A 53 7.14 -8.23 -1.34
CA LEU A 53 7.00 -9.15 -2.46
C LEU A 53 7.89 -8.74 -3.63
N VAL A 54 7.95 -7.46 -3.94
CA VAL A 54 8.80 -6.96 -5.01
C VAL A 54 10.26 -7.27 -4.69
N ALA A 55 10.67 -7.05 -3.45
CA ALA A 55 12.04 -7.34 -3.04
C ALA A 55 12.36 -8.84 -3.13
N GLN A 56 11.42 -9.69 -2.71
CA GLN A 56 11.60 -11.14 -2.81
C GLN A 56 11.74 -11.57 -4.27
N ALA A 57 11.03 -10.92 -5.16
CA ALA A 57 11.10 -11.24 -6.58
C ALA A 57 12.32 -10.65 -7.28
N GLY A 58 13.10 -9.86 -6.57
CA GLY A 58 14.31 -9.27 -7.15
C GLY A 58 14.07 -7.95 -7.87
N GLY A 59 12.91 -7.34 -7.67
CA GLY A 59 12.60 -6.04 -8.23
C GLY A 59 12.95 -4.91 -7.27
N ARG A 60 12.77 -3.69 -7.73
CA ARG A 60 13.05 -2.49 -6.93
C ARG A 60 11.85 -1.57 -7.00
N VAL A 61 11.36 -1.14 -5.86
CA VAL A 61 10.25 -0.18 -5.84
C VAL A 61 10.79 1.20 -6.20
N ALA A 62 10.29 1.74 -7.30
CA ALA A 62 10.71 3.05 -7.79
C ALA A 62 9.85 4.16 -7.21
N ALA A 63 8.57 3.91 -7.04
CA ALA A 63 7.65 4.88 -6.44
C ALA A 63 6.40 4.19 -5.92
N LYS A 64 5.72 4.85 -5.00
CA LYS A 64 4.49 4.37 -4.41
C LYS A 64 3.43 5.42 -4.65
N LEU A 65 2.32 5.00 -5.26
CA LEU A 65 1.27 5.91 -5.63
C LEU A 65 -0.07 5.42 -5.09
N ALA A 66 -0.94 6.35 -4.77
CA ALA A 66 -2.30 6.03 -4.41
C ALA A 66 -3.24 7.07 -4.98
N VAL A 67 -4.50 6.72 -5.16
CA VAL A 67 -5.48 7.70 -5.56
C VAL A 67 -5.76 8.60 -4.35
N LEU A 68 -5.96 7.99 -3.19
CA LEU A 68 -6.27 8.72 -1.96
C LEU A 68 -5.36 8.27 -0.82
N ALA A 69 -5.07 9.18 0.08
CA ALA A 69 -4.36 8.88 1.31
C ALA A 69 -5.24 9.25 2.50
N GLU A 70 -5.27 8.38 3.51
CA GLU A 70 -6.11 8.55 4.67
C GLU A 70 -5.27 8.47 5.94
N GLY A 71 -5.62 9.24 6.93
CA GLY A 71 -4.97 9.16 8.24
C GLY A 71 -3.48 9.47 8.16
N ASP A 72 -2.68 8.60 8.74
CA ASP A 72 -1.24 8.81 8.80
C ASP A 72 -0.57 8.79 7.43
N ALA A 73 -1.20 8.21 6.42
CA ALA A 73 -0.64 8.18 5.08
C ALA A 73 -0.57 9.57 4.47
N ILE A 74 -1.39 10.49 4.92
CA ILE A 74 -1.42 11.86 4.38
C ILE A 74 -0.08 12.55 4.58
N GLY A 75 0.60 12.29 5.68
CA GLY A 75 1.88 12.94 5.96
C GLY A 75 3.11 12.20 5.42
N ARG A 76 2.91 11.10 4.71
CA ARG A 76 4.05 10.33 4.22
C ARG A 76 4.73 11.03 3.07
N GLN A 77 6.04 11.14 3.15
CA GLN A 77 6.82 11.75 2.09
C GLN A 77 7.19 10.76 0.99
N ASP A 78 7.04 9.47 1.27
CA ASP A 78 7.39 8.42 0.31
C ASP A 78 6.18 7.98 -0.53
N LEU A 79 5.05 8.66 -0.39
CA LEU A 79 3.82 8.29 -1.08
C LEU A 79 3.33 9.48 -1.91
N ILE A 80 3.05 9.22 -3.17
CA ILE A 80 2.45 10.21 -4.06
C ILE A 80 0.96 9.89 -4.15
N TYR A 81 0.10 10.86 -3.82
CA TYR A 81 -1.33 10.62 -3.91
C TYR A 81 -2.03 11.85 -4.47
N LEU A 82 -3.24 11.64 -5.00
CA LEU A 82 -3.97 12.70 -5.66
C LEU A 82 -4.75 13.58 -4.69
N ALA A 83 -5.29 13.00 -3.65
CA ALA A 83 -6.09 13.75 -2.69
C ALA A 83 -6.14 13.03 -1.35
N PRO A 84 -6.29 13.78 -0.25
CA PRO A 84 -6.51 13.16 1.05
C PRO A 84 -7.96 12.68 1.16
N LEU A 85 -8.17 11.62 1.93
CA LEU A 85 -9.50 11.13 2.22
C LEU A 85 -9.82 11.51 3.67
N PRO A 86 -10.83 12.32 3.90
CA PRO A 86 -11.13 12.76 5.26
C PRO A 86 -11.70 11.63 6.11
N VAL A 87 -11.39 11.67 7.40
CA VAL A 87 -11.96 10.78 8.38
C VAL A 87 -13.06 11.54 9.09
N PHE A 88 -14.19 10.90 9.32
CA PHE A 88 -15.36 11.57 9.87
C PHE A 88 -15.61 11.19 11.32
N HIS A 89 -16.19 12.12 12.07
CA HIS A 89 -16.68 11.84 13.40
C HIS A 89 -17.99 11.06 13.29
N LYS A 90 -18.47 10.56 14.39
CA LYS A 90 -19.70 9.78 14.39
C LYS A 90 -20.90 10.58 13.92
N ASP A 91 -20.85 11.90 14.07
CA ASP A 91 -21.96 12.77 13.65
C ASP A 91 -21.88 13.14 12.18
N GLY A 92 -20.92 12.63 11.45
CA GLY A 92 -20.79 12.89 10.02
C GLY A 92 -19.90 14.06 9.64
N THR A 93 -19.37 14.80 10.60
CA THR A 93 -18.49 15.91 10.27
C THR A 93 -17.06 15.43 10.09
N PRO A 94 -16.25 16.11 9.28
CA PRO A 94 -14.87 15.72 9.10
C PRO A 94 -14.11 15.77 10.43
N LYS A 95 -13.36 14.71 10.70
CA LYS A 95 -12.63 14.61 11.93
C LYS A 95 -11.47 15.53 11.95
N ASN A 96 -10.96 15.90 10.83
CA ASN A 96 -9.82 16.72 10.76
C ASN A 96 -9.91 17.59 9.66
N ASP A 97 -9.58 18.77 9.81
CA ASP A 97 -9.51 19.60 8.79
C ASP A 97 -8.41 19.43 8.00
N LEU A 98 -8.46 18.65 7.17
CA LEU A 98 -7.55 18.62 6.12
C LEU A 98 -7.83 19.71 5.30
N ALA A 99 -7.90 20.75 5.88
CA ALA A 99 -8.10 21.85 5.24
C ALA A 99 -7.26 21.90 4.15
N VAL A 100 -7.54 21.74 3.25
CA VAL A 100 -6.80 21.85 2.22
C VAL A 100 -6.89 22.83 1.38
#